data_64d6766c9541813c974488c076585cd7
#
_entry.id   64d6766c9541813c974488c076585cd7
#
_cell.length_a   1.000
_cell.length_b   1.000
_cell.length_c   1.000
_cell.angle_alpha   90.00
_cell.angle_beta   90.00
_cell.angle_gamma   90.00
#
_symmetry.space_group_name_H-M   'P 1'
#
loop_
_entity.id
_entity.type
_entity.pdbx_description
1 polymer ?
#
loop_
_entity_poly.entity_id
_entity_poly.type
_entity_poly.pdbx_seq_one_letter_code
_entity_poly.pdbx_strand_id
1 'polypeptide(L)'
;MKLHKTLLVATALTGAMASLAASAQTKWDLASAYPTTNFHTENLTQFAADVDKATAGKLKITVHANASLIKAPEIKRAVQGQQVAAGEVLLVNFENENPLYGLDGIPFLASSYADSKKLYDASKSALDATLGKQGMMLLYTVPWPPQGIYSKKPLAKGDDLKGSKWRAYSPATAKLAELLGAQPVTVQAAELSQALSTGVVESYMSSGSTGYDSKTYESIKNWYDTQAWLPKNAVIVNKKSFEALDKPAQAAVLKAAKEAEVRGWKLSEEKNNWYKDQLKAKGMNIAAPSEQLTADLRKAGNVMLAEWLRKSGDEGRAIIAAYRNK
;
A
#
# COMPACT_ATOMS: atom_id res chain seq x y z
N MET A 1 87.86 -37.37 17.63
CA MET A 1 86.74 -36.72 18.30
C MET A 1 86.29 -35.56 17.37
N LYS A 2 85.28 -35.75 16.60
CA LYS A 2 84.74 -34.71 15.69
C LYS A 2 83.28 -34.45 16.04
N LEU A 3 83.02 -33.25 16.61
CA LEU A 3 81.66 -32.75 16.89
C LEU A 3 80.97 -32.33 15.55
N HIS A 4 79.87 -32.94 15.30
CA HIS A 4 78.95 -32.48 14.19
C HIS A 4 77.96 -31.45 14.76
N LYS A 5 78.04 -30.25 14.25
CA LYS A 5 77.06 -29.23 14.52
C LYS A 5 75.92 -29.40 13.50
N THR A 6 74.75 -29.80 13.99
CA THR A 6 73.53 -29.85 13.21
C THR A 6 72.81 -28.48 13.28
N LEU A 7 72.69 -27.84 12.14
CA LEU A 7 72.00 -26.56 11.97
C LEU A 7 70.51 -26.81 11.73
N LEU A 8 69.62 -26.48 12.66
CA LEU A 8 68.17 -26.53 12.47
C LEU A 8 67.70 -25.20 11.84
N VAL A 9 67.23 -25.30 10.57
CA VAL A 9 66.54 -24.21 9.90
C VAL A 9 65.08 -24.29 10.25
N ALA A 10 64.62 -23.37 11.12
CA ALA A 10 63.22 -23.18 11.43
C ALA A 10 62.55 -22.30 10.33
N THR A 11 61.80 -22.89 9.42
CA THR A 11 60.98 -22.20 8.43
C THR A 11 59.69 -21.71 9.10
N ALA A 12 59.61 -20.42 9.40
CA ALA A 12 58.38 -19.78 9.90
C ALA A 12 57.39 -19.63 8.71
N LEU A 13 56.39 -20.52 8.61
CA LEU A 13 55.21 -20.30 7.78
C LEU A 13 54.30 -19.26 8.44
N THR A 14 54.43 -18.02 8.06
CA THR A 14 53.47 -16.96 8.35
C THR A 14 52.24 -17.17 7.46
N GLY A 15 51.28 -17.97 7.95
CA GLY A 15 49.94 -18.07 7.36
C GLY A 15 49.20 -16.75 7.58
N ALA A 16 49.07 -15.94 6.52
CA ALA A 16 48.15 -14.81 6.50
C ALA A 16 46.73 -15.38 6.55
N MET A 17 46.16 -15.52 7.73
CA MET A 17 44.71 -15.67 7.90
C MET A 17 44.07 -14.36 7.47
N ALA A 18 43.70 -14.26 6.21
CA ALA A 18 42.71 -13.29 5.76
C ALA A 18 41.41 -13.59 6.51
N SER A 19 41.18 -12.92 7.62
CA SER A 19 39.88 -12.90 8.30
C SER A 19 38.89 -12.32 7.33
N LEU A 20 38.18 -13.17 6.57
CA LEU A 20 36.93 -12.83 5.97
C LEU A 20 36.00 -12.45 7.11
N ALA A 21 35.98 -11.16 7.45
CA ALA A 21 34.93 -10.60 8.30
C ALA A 21 33.61 -10.94 7.60
N ALA A 22 32.99 -12.05 7.98
CA ALA A 22 31.62 -12.36 7.59
C ALA A 22 30.78 -11.18 8.07
N SER A 23 30.49 -10.25 7.15
CA SER A 23 29.56 -9.16 7.42
C SER A 23 28.27 -9.80 7.87
N ALA A 24 27.90 -9.60 9.15
CA ALA A 24 26.68 -10.18 9.67
C ALA A 24 25.52 -9.75 8.79
N GLN A 25 24.72 -10.72 8.32
CA GLN A 25 23.55 -10.47 7.51
C GLN A 25 22.59 -9.54 8.25
N THR A 26 22.28 -8.40 7.66
CA THR A 26 21.23 -7.50 8.17
C THR A 26 19.86 -8.10 7.83
N LYS A 27 18.96 -8.14 8.80
CA LYS A 27 17.60 -8.66 8.62
C LYS A 27 16.60 -7.55 8.83
N TRP A 28 15.66 -7.43 7.90
CA TRP A 28 14.49 -6.56 8.01
C TRP A 28 13.22 -7.38 8.02
N ASP A 29 12.33 -7.08 8.94
CA ASP A 29 10.94 -7.51 8.90
C ASP A 29 10.14 -6.42 8.19
N LEU A 30 9.34 -6.84 7.19
CA LEU A 30 8.43 -5.99 6.43
C LEU A 30 7.00 -6.49 6.67
N ALA A 31 6.20 -5.70 7.40
CA ALA A 31 4.80 -6.04 7.68
C ALA A 31 3.87 -5.61 6.55
N SER A 32 2.94 -6.49 6.13
CA SER A 32 1.87 -6.22 5.17
C SER A 32 0.54 -6.78 5.68
N ALA A 33 -0.55 -6.10 5.35
CA ALA A 33 -1.90 -6.48 5.77
C ALA A 33 -2.62 -7.44 4.82
N TYR A 34 -2.07 -7.71 3.64
CA TYR A 34 -2.75 -8.40 2.55
C TYR A 34 -2.27 -9.85 2.41
N PRO A 35 -3.12 -10.76 1.86
CA PRO A 35 -2.77 -12.16 1.69
C PRO A 35 -1.63 -12.33 0.67
N THR A 36 -0.94 -13.47 0.74
CA THR A 36 0.20 -13.79 -0.13
C THR A 36 -0.16 -13.82 -1.62
N THR A 37 -1.43 -14.06 -1.95
CA THR A 37 -1.97 -14.10 -3.31
C THR A 37 -2.35 -12.72 -3.86
N ASN A 38 -2.29 -11.67 -3.02
CA ASN A 38 -2.56 -10.30 -3.46
C ASN A 38 -1.37 -9.75 -4.24
N PHE A 39 -1.61 -9.05 -5.35
CA PHE A 39 -0.56 -8.51 -6.21
C PHE A 39 0.39 -7.53 -5.51
N HIS A 40 -0.07 -6.81 -4.48
CA HIS A 40 0.81 -6.01 -3.63
C HIS A 40 1.82 -6.87 -2.90
N THR A 41 1.36 -7.96 -2.27
CA THR A 41 2.25 -8.89 -1.53
C THR A 41 3.18 -9.65 -2.46
N GLU A 42 2.71 -10.04 -3.66
CA GLU A 42 3.56 -10.61 -4.70
C GLU A 42 4.69 -9.64 -5.08
N ASN A 43 4.37 -8.36 -5.28
CA ASN A 43 5.35 -7.32 -5.58
C ASN A 43 6.33 -7.05 -4.42
N LEU A 44 5.88 -7.09 -3.16
CA LEU A 44 6.74 -7.01 -1.97
C LEU A 44 7.72 -8.17 -1.89
N THR A 45 7.25 -9.39 -2.16
CA THR A 45 8.07 -10.60 -2.16
C THR A 45 9.16 -10.52 -3.24
N GLN A 46 8.81 -10.02 -4.42
CA GLN A 46 9.78 -9.81 -5.49
C GLN A 46 10.77 -8.69 -5.12
N PHE A 47 10.30 -7.58 -4.53
CA PHE A 47 11.19 -6.53 -4.02
C PHE A 47 12.20 -7.08 -3.01
N ALA A 48 11.76 -7.90 -2.06
CA ALA A 48 12.64 -8.53 -1.08
C ALA A 48 13.70 -9.43 -1.75
N ALA A 49 13.30 -10.22 -2.76
CA ALA A 49 14.21 -11.06 -3.53
C ALA A 49 15.21 -10.24 -4.36
N ASP A 50 14.76 -9.14 -4.97
CA ASP A 50 15.61 -8.23 -5.75
C ASP A 50 16.69 -7.60 -4.86
N VAL A 51 16.33 -7.18 -3.63
CA VAL A 51 17.26 -6.65 -2.62
C VAL A 51 18.25 -7.71 -2.16
N ASP A 52 17.80 -8.92 -1.82
CA ASP A 52 18.65 -10.03 -1.40
C ASP A 52 19.72 -10.34 -2.45
N LYS A 53 19.28 -10.45 -3.71
CA LYS A 53 20.17 -10.67 -4.86
C LYS A 53 21.16 -9.51 -5.07
N ALA A 54 20.69 -8.26 -5.03
CA ALA A 54 21.50 -7.08 -5.31
C ALA A 54 22.54 -6.82 -4.19
N THR A 55 22.26 -7.27 -2.97
CA THR A 55 23.18 -7.17 -1.82
C THR A 55 24.02 -8.42 -1.60
N ALA A 56 23.93 -9.42 -2.50
CA ALA A 56 24.59 -10.71 -2.35
C ALA A 56 24.34 -11.35 -0.95
N GLY A 57 23.07 -11.27 -0.47
CA GLY A 57 22.63 -11.83 0.79
C GLY A 57 22.98 -11.00 2.04
N LYS A 58 23.59 -9.82 1.92
CA LYS A 58 23.93 -8.97 3.07
C LYS A 58 22.69 -8.35 3.74
N LEU A 59 21.65 -8.07 2.98
CA LEU A 59 20.35 -7.60 3.50
C LEU A 59 19.26 -8.57 3.10
N LYS A 60 18.63 -9.19 4.09
CA LYS A 60 17.48 -10.07 3.91
C LYS A 60 16.21 -9.43 4.45
N ILE A 61 15.19 -9.29 3.58
CA ILE A 61 13.88 -8.77 3.96
C ILE A 61 12.90 -9.94 4.04
N THR A 62 12.28 -10.11 5.22
CA THR A 62 11.19 -11.09 5.42
C THR A 62 9.87 -10.38 5.33
N VAL A 63 9.03 -10.76 4.35
CA VAL A 63 7.67 -10.22 4.18
C VAL A 63 6.69 -10.99 5.06
N HIS A 64 6.02 -10.30 5.98
CA HIS A 64 4.99 -10.84 6.85
C HIS A 64 3.61 -10.42 6.33
N ALA A 65 3.01 -11.30 5.54
CA ALA A 65 1.72 -11.08 4.89
C ALA A 65 0.52 -11.25 5.84
N ASN A 66 -0.68 -10.86 5.37
CA ASN A 66 -1.96 -11.13 6.02
C ASN A 66 -2.07 -10.62 7.47
N ALA A 67 -1.44 -9.49 7.77
CA ALA A 67 -1.39 -8.90 9.12
C ALA A 67 -0.88 -9.88 10.20
N SER A 68 -0.05 -10.86 9.82
CA SER A 68 0.43 -11.94 10.71
C SER A 68 1.39 -11.43 11.78
N LEU A 69 2.19 -10.40 11.49
CA LEU A 69 3.13 -9.81 12.44
C LEU A 69 2.53 -8.61 13.16
N ILE A 70 1.91 -7.69 12.41
CA ILE A 70 1.35 -6.43 12.91
C ILE A 70 0.03 -6.15 12.21
N LYS A 71 -0.99 -5.70 12.95
CA LYS A 71 -2.29 -5.30 12.41
C LYS A 71 -2.16 -4.06 11.53
N ALA A 72 -2.98 -3.97 10.46
CA ALA A 72 -2.90 -2.89 9.47
C ALA A 72 -2.81 -1.47 10.06
N PRO A 73 -3.63 -1.06 11.05
CA PRO A 73 -3.56 0.28 11.62
C PRO A 73 -2.27 0.57 12.40
N GLU A 74 -1.57 -0.47 12.85
CA GLU A 74 -0.38 -0.38 13.68
C GLU A 74 0.93 -0.34 12.89
N ILE A 75 0.91 -0.76 11.60
CA ILE A 75 2.14 -0.95 10.80
C ILE A 75 2.95 0.34 10.72
N LYS A 76 2.32 1.48 10.39
CA LYS A 76 3.03 2.77 10.29
C LYS A 76 3.73 3.14 11.60
N ARG A 77 3.03 2.99 12.73
CA ARG A 77 3.59 3.27 14.06
C ARG A 77 4.74 2.31 14.42
N ALA A 78 4.62 1.04 14.05
CA ALA A 78 5.67 0.05 14.29
C ALA A 78 6.93 0.36 13.47
N VAL A 79 6.82 0.81 12.22
CA VAL A 79 7.94 1.29 11.42
C VAL A 79 8.55 2.55 12.04
N GLN A 80 7.72 3.53 12.41
CA GLN A 80 8.17 4.77 13.05
C GLN A 80 8.94 4.49 14.34
N GLY A 81 8.42 3.58 15.18
CA GLY A 81 9.03 3.16 16.46
C GLY A 81 10.17 2.14 16.33
N GLN A 82 10.58 1.77 15.10
CA GLN A 82 11.65 0.79 14.84
C GLN A 82 11.37 -0.62 15.39
N GLN A 83 10.08 -0.98 15.61
CA GLN A 83 9.67 -2.34 15.95
C GLN A 83 9.85 -3.28 14.75
N VAL A 84 9.66 -2.77 13.55
CA VAL A 84 10.00 -3.39 12.27
C VAL A 84 10.76 -2.39 11.41
N ALA A 85 11.62 -2.89 10.53
CA ALA A 85 12.42 -2.02 9.68
C ALA A 85 11.56 -1.36 8.58
N ALA A 86 10.60 -2.08 8.01
CA ALA A 86 9.77 -1.63 6.90
C ALA A 86 8.32 -2.10 7.04
N GLY A 87 7.42 -1.49 6.29
CA GLY A 87 6.02 -1.89 6.26
C GLY A 87 5.30 -1.33 5.03
N GLU A 88 4.24 -2.02 4.65
CA GLU A 88 3.30 -1.57 3.63
C GLU A 88 2.05 -1.01 4.30
N VAL A 89 1.67 0.20 3.92
CA VAL A 89 0.53 0.91 4.48
C VAL A 89 -0.36 1.49 3.39
N LEU A 90 -1.66 1.46 3.57
CA LEU A 90 -2.61 2.20 2.74
C LEU A 90 -2.64 3.66 3.24
N LEU A 91 -2.16 4.60 2.42
CA LEU A 91 -1.95 5.99 2.84
C LEU A 91 -3.21 6.65 3.42
N VAL A 92 -4.35 6.49 2.76
CA VAL A 92 -5.63 7.11 3.17
C VAL A 92 -6.08 6.71 4.58
N ASN A 93 -5.56 5.63 5.16
CA ASN A 93 -5.88 5.24 6.54
C ASN A 93 -5.32 6.22 7.58
N PHE A 94 -4.38 7.05 7.21
CA PHE A 94 -3.66 7.97 8.10
C PHE A 94 -3.99 9.45 7.84
N GLU A 95 -5.08 9.75 7.11
CA GLU A 95 -5.47 11.14 6.80
C GLU A 95 -5.76 11.99 8.06
N ASN A 96 -6.14 11.36 9.17
CA ASN A 96 -6.33 12.04 10.45
C ASN A 96 -5.01 12.55 11.06
N GLU A 97 -3.87 11.95 10.70
CA GLU A 97 -2.55 12.40 11.14
C GLU A 97 -2.02 13.54 10.25
N ASN A 98 -2.27 13.43 8.94
CA ASN A 98 -1.91 14.46 7.98
C ASN A 98 -2.85 14.38 6.76
N PRO A 99 -3.49 15.50 6.36
CA PRO A 99 -4.40 15.52 5.21
C PRO A 99 -3.79 14.99 3.91
N LEU A 100 -2.47 15.13 3.70
CA LEU A 100 -1.79 14.63 2.49
C LEU A 100 -1.98 13.13 2.28
N TYR A 101 -2.07 12.35 3.35
CA TYR A 101 -2.32 10.92 3.25
C TYR A 101 -3.70 10.58 2.68
N GLY A 102 -4.69 11.48 2.82
CA GLY A 102 -6.05 11.32 2.32
C GLY A 102 -6.27 11.75 0.86
N LEU A 103 -5.28 12.37 0.23
CA LEU A 103 -5.41 13.02 -1.08
C LEU A 103 -5.95 12.08 -2.17
N ASP A 104 -5.49 10.85 -2.22
CA ASP A 104 -5.88 9.85 -3.24
C ASP A 104 -7.15 9.07 -2.90
N GLY A 105 -7.81 9.39 -1.79
CA GLY A 105 -9.12 8.88 -1.40
C GLY A 105 -10.29 9.83 -1.70
N ILE A 106 -10.02 10.97 -2.37
CA ILE A 106 -11.06 11.95 -2.71
C ILE A 106 -11.79 11.49 -3.98
N PRO A 107 -13.12 11.24 -3.93
CA PRO A 107 -13.86 10.73 -5.08
C PRO A 107 -13.78 11.67 -6.28
N PHE A 108 -13.47 11.10 -7.44
CA PHE A 108 -13.37 11.75 -8.76
C PHE A 108 -12.33 12.88 -8.87
N LEU A 109 -11.38 12.97 -7.93
CA LEU A 109 -10.21 13.84 -8.09
C LEU A 109 -9.24 13.24 -9.13
N ALA A 110 -8.95 11.95 -9.02
CA ALA A 110 -8.13 11.20 -9.97
C ALA A 110 -8.74 9.80 -10.16
N SER A 111 -9.36 9.56 -11.31
CA SER A 111 -10.19 8.37 -11.59
C SER A 111 -9.56 7.41 -12.59
N SER A 112 -8.42 7.75 -13.16
CA SER A 112 -7.63 6.91 -14.07
C SER A 112 -6.22 6.69 -13.53
N TYR A 113 -5.51 5.67 -14.05
CA TYR A 113 -4.09 5.46 -13.72
C TYR A 113 -3.24 6.66 -14.12
N ALA A 114 -3.51 7.27 -15.27
CA ALA A 114 -2.81 8.46 -15.73
C ALA A 114 -3.02 9.65 -14.77
N ASP A 115 -4.26 9.94 -14.35
CA ASP A 115 -4.55 11.01 -13.41
C ASP A 115 -3.99 10.71 -12.02
N SER A 116 -4.09 9.43 -11.57
CA SER A 116 -3.49 9.00 -10.30
C SER A 116 -1.97 9.19 -10.30
N LYS A 117 -1.29 8.93 -11.43
CA LYS A 117 0.15 9.17 -11.57
C LYS A 117 0.47 10.66 -11.52
N LYS A 118 -0.26 11.51 -12.25
CA LYS A 118 -0.10 12.97 -12.21
C LYS A 118 -0.30 13.52 -10.79
N LEU A 119 -1.32 13.05 -10.08
CA LEU A 119 -1.61 13.46 -8.71
C LEU A 119 -0.48 13.04 -7.75
N TYR A 120 0.02 11.81 -7.90
CA TYR A 120 1.16 11.31 -7.14
C TYR A 120 2.41 12.15 -7.40
N ASP A 121 2.74 12.43 -8.66
CA ASP A 121 3.91 13.23 -9.02
C ASP A 121 3.82 14.70 -8.52
N ALA A 122 2.60 15.22 -8.39
CA ALA A 122 2.37 16.55 -7.82
C ALA A 122 2.52 16.57 -6.29
N SER A 123 2.25 15.46 -5.61
CA SER A 123 2.23 15.35 -4.14
C SER A 123 3.45 14.66 -3.54
N LYS A 124 4.27 13.96 -4.35
CA LYS A 124 5.35 13.09 -3.87
C LYS A 124 6.34 13.81 -2.95
N SER A 125 6.81 15.01 -3.33
CA SER A 125 7.76 15.76 -2.52
C SER A 125 7.21 16.12 -1.13
N ALA A 126 5.94 16.53 -1.05
CA ALA A 126 5.28 16.83 0.20
C ALA A 126 5.08 15.55 1.05
N LEU A 127 4.75 14.42 0.41
CA LEU A 127 4.63 13.13 1.07
C LEU A 127 5.97 12.66 1.65
N ASP A 128 7.06 12.76 0.87
CA ASP A 128 8.42 12.43 1.31
C ASP A 128 8.83 13.30 2.52
N ALA A 129 8.57 14.60 2.45
CA ALA A 129 8.86 15.53 3.55
C ALA A 129 8.05 15.20 4.82
N THR A 130 6.77 14.85 4.66
CA THR A 130 5.88 14.48 5.77
C THR A 130 6.35 13.21 6.47
N LEU A 131 6.68 12.16 5.71
CA LEU A 131 7.24 10.92 6.25
C LEU A 131 8.62 11.15 6.88
N GLY A 132 9.46 11.99 6.26
CA GLY A 132 10.77 12.36 6.76
C GLY A 132 10.74 13.02 8.14
N LYS A 133 9.79 13.93 8.39
CA LYS A 133 9.54 14.55 9.70
C LYS A 133 9.14 13.53 10.76
N GLN A 134 8.57 12.40 10.35
CA GLN A 134 8.17 11.29 11.23
C GLN A 134 9.27 10.20 11.37
N GLY A 135 10.48 10.43 10.87
CA GLY A 135 11.60 9.47 10.94
C GLY A 135 11.47 8.27 10.00
N MET A 136 10.68 8.40 8.95
CA MET A 136 10.46 7.37 7.93
C MET A 136 10.87 7.87 6.54
N MET A 137 11.06 6.95 5.60
CA MET A 137 11.29 7.21 4.19
C MET A 137 10.27 6.45 3.36
N LEU A 138 9.77 7.08 2.30
CA LEU A 138 9.01 6.40 1.26
C LEU A 138 9.98 5.65 0.35
N LEU A 139 9.81 4.35 0.21
CA LEU A 139 10.54 3.57 -0.79
C LEU A 139 9.83 3.62 -2.14
N TYR A 140 8.53 3.29 -2.17
CA TYR A 140 7.70 3.36 -3.38
C TYR A 140 6.22 3.29 -3.05
N THR A 141 5.38 3.58 -4.06
CA THR A 141 3.93 3.44 -3.98
C THR A 141 3.39 2.53 -5.06
N VAL A 142 2.27 1.87 -4.76
CA VAL A 142 1.52 1.06 -5.73
C VAL A 142 0.04 1.41 -5.60
N PRO A 143 -0.66 1.80 -6.69
CA PRO A 143 -2.09 2.06 -6.63
C PRO A 143 -2.88 0.75 -6.56
N TRP A 144 -4.00 0.77 -5.86
CA TRP A 144 -5.06 -0.20 -6.03
C TRP A 144 -5.80 0.06 -7.35
N PRO A 145 -6.41 -0.96 -7.96
CA PRO A 145 -7.32 -0.74 -9.08
C PRO A 145 -8.44 0.22 -8.71
N PRO A 146 -9.08 0.88 -9.72
CA PRO A 146 -10.16 1.81 -9.47
C PRO A 146 -11.24 1.26 -8.56
N GLN A 147 -11.75 2.10 -7.65
CA GLN A 147 -12.74 1.71 -6.64
C GLN A 147 -14.15 1.76 -7.20
N GLY A 148 -14.95 0.73 -6.88
CA GLY A 148 -16.37 0.62 -7.19
C GLY A 148 -17.19 0.21 -5.97
N ILE A 149 -18.52 0.28 -6.06
CA ILE A 149 -19.43 0.00 -4.94
C ILE A 149 -19.94 -1.45 -5.02
N TYR A 150 -19.67 -2.22 -3.96
CA TYR A 150 -20.29 -3.50 -3.68
C TYR A 150 -21.58 -3.28 -2.89
N SER A 151 -22.67 -3.93 -3.27
CA SER A 151 -23.96 -3.81 -2.56
C SER A 151 -24.77 -5.08 -2.64
N LYS A 152 -25.40 -5.49 -1.50
CA LYS A 152 -26.39 -6.58 -1.48
C LYS A 152 -27.63 -6.21 -2.27
N LYS A 153 -28.04 -4.93 -2.23
CA LYS A 153 -29.20 -4.42 -2.94
C LYS A 153 -28.80 -3.78 -4.27
N PRO A 154 -29.63 -3.79 -5.29
CA PRO A 154 -29.43 -2.95 -6.46
C PRO A 154 -29.38 -1.47 -6.08
N LEU A 155 -28.54 -0.71 -6.78
CA LEU A 155 -28.38 0.74 -6.59
C LEU A 155 -28.69 1.48 -7.88
N ALA A 156 -29.58 2.46 -7.82
CA ALA A 156 -29.83 3.42 -8.88
C ALA A 156 -29.40 4.84 -8.51
N LYS A 157 -29.29 5.14 -7.22
CA LYS A 157 -28.92 6.45 -6.67
C LYS A 157 -28.22 6.30 -5.32
N GLY A 158 -27.59 7.36 -4.83
CA GLY A 158 -26.92 7.37 -3.51
C GLY A 158 -27.87 7.06 -2.35
N ASP A 159 -29.12 7.52 -2.43
CA ASP A 159 -30.14 7.27 -1.41
C ASP A 159 -30.48 5.79 -1.19
N ASP A 160 -30.22 4.92 -2.16
CA ASP A 160 -30.44 3.47 -2.01
C ASP A 160 -29.48 2.83 -0.99
N LEU A 161 -28.43 3.56 -0.59
CA LEU A 161 -27.48 3.17 0.46
C LEU A 161 -27.93 3.60 1.86
N LYS A 162 -28.99 4.40 2.02
CA LYS A 162 -29.45 4.85 3.33
C LYS A 162 -29.70 3.70 4.30
N GLY A 163 -29.09 3.81 5.49
CA GLY A 163 -29.18 2.81 6.55
C GLY A 163 -28.44 1.50 6.29
N SER A 164 -27.79 1.32 5.12
CA SER A 164 -26.97 0.15 4.82
C SER A 164 -25.73 0.12 5.71
N LYS A 165 -25.38 -1.05 6.23
CA LYS A 165 -24.13 -1.28 6.97
C LYS A 165 -22.94 -1.23 5.99
N TRP A 166 -22.28 -0.10 5.98
CA TRP A 166 -21.19 0.17 5.05
C TRP A 166 -19.83 -0.11 5.69
N ARG A 167 -19.03 -0.96 5.06
CA ARG A 167 -17.63 -1.10 5.47
C ARG A 167 -16.85 0.18 5.19
N ALA A 168 -16.30 0.76 6.23
CA ALA A 168 -15.26 1.79 6.14
C ALA A 168 -13.89 1.16 6.41
N TYR A 169 -12.95 1.30 5.50
CA TYR A 169 -11.54 0.90 5.70
C TYR A 169 -10.65 2.09 6.01
N SER A 170 -11.16 3.30 5.83
CA SER A 170 -10.45 4.56 6.03
C SER A 170 -11.42 5.66 6.48
N PRO A 171 -10.93 6.78 7.04
CA PRO A 171 -11.76 7.96 7.34
C PRO A 171 -12.49 8.48 6.09
N ALA A 172 -11.84 8.51 4.92
CA ALA A 172 -12.47 8.92 3.66
C ALA A 172 -13.68 8.05 3.30
N THR A 173 -13.57 6.72 3.44
CA THR A 173 -14.70 5.80 3.13
C THR A 173 -15.81 5.87 4.18
N ALA A 174 -15.49 6.21 5.45
CA ALA A 174 -16.48 6.50 6.47
C ALA A 174 -17.24 7.79 6.14
N LYS A 175 -16.51 8.85 5.78
CA LYS A 175 -17.11 10.13 5.37
C LYS A 175 -18.01 9.99 4.15
N LEU A 176 -17.59 9.21 3.14
CA LEU A 176 -18.44 8.93 1.98
C LEU A 176 -19.74 8.23 2.39
N ALA A 177 -19.65 7.22 3.28
CA ALA A 177 -20.85 6.54 3.79
C ALA A 177 -21.82 7.51 4.46
N GLU A 178 -21.32 8.38 5.33
CA GLU A 178 -22.13 9.40 6.02
C GLU A 178 -22.84 10.33 5.04
N LEU A 179 -22.11 10.82 4.00
CA LEU A 179 -22.66 11.69 2.97
C LEU A 179 -23.74 11.01 2.10
N LEU A 180 -23.71 9.68 1.99
CA LEU A 180 -24.71 8.87 1.30
C LEU A 180 -25.81 8.32 2.25
N GLY A 181 -25.76 8.67 3.55
CA GLY A 181 -26.71 8.22 4.56
C GLY A 181 -26.56 6.74 4.96
N ALA A 182 -25.47 6.08 4.60
CA ALA A 182 -25.13 4.75 5.05
C ALA A 182 -24.52 4.78 6.47
N GLN A 183 -24.47 3.62 7.13
CA GLN A 183 -23.93 3.46 8.48
C GLN A 183 -22.52 2.87 8.41
N PRO A 184 -21.45 3.66 8.63
CA PRO A 184 -20.10 3.17 8.53
C PRO A 184 -19.75 2.23 9.70
N VAL A 185 -19.14 1.10 9.36
CA VAL A 185 -18.55 0.13 10.30
C VAL A 185 -17.10 -0.08 9.89
N THR A 186 -16.17 0.14 10.81
CA THR A 186 -14.74 -0.04 10.54
C THR A 186 -14.40 -1.54 10.48
N VAL A 187 -13.94 -2.00 9.31
CA VAL A 187 -13.53 -3.39 9.07
C VAL A 187 -12.25 -3.39 8.22
N GLN A 188 -11.18 -4.00 8.75
CA GLN A 188 -9.91 -4.13 8.06
C GLN A 188 -9.96 -5.22 6.97
N ALA A 189 -8.98 -5.19 6.03
CA ALA A 189 -8.97 -6.11 4.89
C ALA A 189 -8.99 -7.59 5.32
N ALA A 190 -8.20 -7.96 6.33
CA ALA A 190 -8.11 -9.33 6.83
C ALA A 190 -9.41 -9.85 7.50
N GLU A 191 -10.32 -8.95 7.90
CA GLU A 191 -11.57 -9.26 8.60
C GLU A 191 -12.79 -9.27 7.66
N LEU A 192 -12.60 -8.78 6.41
CA LEU A 192 -13.72 -8.50 5.50
C LEU A 192 -14.54 -9.73 5.15
N SER A 193 -13.91 -10.87 4.86
CA SER A 193 -14.63 -12.11 4.53
C SER A 193 -15.59 -12.52 5.65
N GLN A 194 -15.15 -12.44 6.90
CA GLN A 194 -15.97 -12.76 8.06
C GLN A 194 -17.10 -11.73 8.25
N ALA A 195 -16.80 -10.44 8.13
CA ALA A 195 -17.82 -9.39 8.27
C ALA A 195 -18.92 -9.47 7.21
N LEU A 196 -18.58 -9.92 5.99
CA LEU A 196 -19.54 -10.17 4.91
C LEU A 196 -20.42 -11.39 5.21
N SER A 197 -19.83 -12.51 5.63
CA SER A 197 -20.56 -13.76 5.91
C SER A 197 -21.52 -13.63 7.10
N THR A 198 -21.16 -12.84 8.10
CA THR A 198 -21.99 -12.58 9.30
C THR A 198 -23.03 -11.45 9.12
N GLY A 199 -23.00 -10.75 7.96
CA GLY A 199 -23.92 -9.63 7.69
C GLY A 199 -23.61 -8.34 8.46
N VAL A 200 -22.42 -8.22 9.03
CA VAL A 200 -21.90 -6.97 9.62
C VAL A 200 -21.68 -5.91 8.53
N VAL A 201 -21.39 -6.37 7.28
CA VAL A 201 -21.21 -5.53 6.10
C VAL A 201 -22.25 -5.92 5.04
N GLU A 202 -22.93 -4.92 4.48
CA GLU A 202 -23.94 -5.08 3.42
C GLU A 202 -23.54 -4.34 2.14
N SER A 203 -22.70 -3.31 2.28
CA SER A 203 -22.19 -2.50 1.16
C SER A 203 -20.83 -1.93 1.50
N TYR A 204 -20.04 -1.60 0.47
CA TYR A 204 -18.76 -0.92 0.64
C TYR A 204 -18.20 -0.48 -0.71
N MET A 205 -17.22 0.43 -0.68
CA MET A 205 -16.44 0.78 -1.84
C MET A 205 -15.05 0.16 -1.77
N SER A 206 -14.65 -0.53 -2.85
CA SER A 206 -13.30 -1.10 -2.98
C SER A 206 -13.01 -1.52 -4.43
N SER A 207 -11.77 -1.97 -4.67
CA SER A 207 -11.35 -2.51 -5.97
C SER A 207 -11.86 -3.91 -6.24
N GLY A 208 -11.78 -4.35 -7.51
CA GLY A 208 -12.01 -5.75 -7.88
C GLY A 208 -11.07 -6.73 -7.18
N SER A 209 -9.82 -6.32 -6.91
CA SER A 209 -8.84 -7.12 -6.17
C SER A 209 -9.35 -7.47 -4.76
N THR A 210 -9.79 -6.45 -4.00
CA THR A 210 -10.34 -6.69 -2.66
C THR A 210 -11.56 -7.63 -2.71
N GLY A 211 -12.46 -7.43 -3.67
CA GLY A 211 -13.65 -8.27 -3.82
C GLY A 211 -13.32 -9.72 -4.12
N TYR A 212 -12.28 -9.96 -4.91
CA TYR A 212 -11.80 -11.29 -5.24
C TYR A 212 -11.14 -11.97 -4.03
N ASP A 213 -10.18 -11.29 -3.40
CA ASP A 213 -9.40 -11.83 -2.28
C ASP A 213 -10.27 -12.15 -1.05
N SER A 214 -11.27 -11.29 -0.76
CA SER A 214 -12.20 -11.48 0.35
C SER A 214 -13.42 -12.33 -0.01
N LYS A 215 -13.45 -12.91 -1.22
CA LYS A 215 -14.57 -13.74 -1.73
C LYS A 215 -15.92 -13.03 -1.60
N THR A 216 -15.95 -11.73 -1.82
CA THR A 216 -17.17 -10.90 -1.69
C THR A 216 -18.34 -11.46 -2.49
N TYR A 217 -18.08 -12.09 -3.63
CA TYR A 217 -19.07 -12.73 -4.50
C TYR A 217 -19.91 -13.83 -3.81
N GLU A 218 -19.47 -14.37 -2.68
CA GLU A 218 -20.26 -15.33 -1.89
C GLU A 218 -21.43 -14.65 -1.15
N SER A 219 -21.23 -13.37 -0.74
CA SER A 219 -22.19 -12.62 0.09
C SER A 219 -22.89 -11.47 -0.62
N ILE A 220 -22.23 -10.86 -1.61
CA ILE A 220 -22.71 -9.68 -2.38
C ILE A 220 -22.67 -10.01 -3.86
N LYS A 221 -23.76 -9.68 -4.58
CA LYS A 221 -23.86 -10.00 -6.00
C LYS A 221 -23.74 -8.80 -6.94
N ASN A 222 -23.82 -7.59 -6.46
CA ASN A 222 -23.74 -6.40 -7.29
C ASN A 222 -22.46 -5.62 -7.01
N TRP A 223 -21.75 -5.26 -8.08
CA TRP A 223 -20.65 -4.31 -8.04
C TRP A 223 -20.81 -3.26 -9.14
N TYR A 224 -20.85 -2.01 -8.73
CA TYR A 224 -20.95 -0.85 -9.62
C TYR A 224 -19.55 -0.28 -9.84
N ASP A 225 -19.04 -0.38 -11.07
CA ASP A 225 -17.70 0.06 -11.46
C ASP A 225 -17.64 1.58 -11.60
N THR A 226 -17.66 2.26 -10.47
CA THR A 226 -17.71 3.73 -10.41
C THR A 226 -16.39 4.41 -10.76
N GLN A 227 -15.28 3.69 -10.69
CA GLN A 227 -13.92 4.21 -10.91
C GLN A 227 -13.64 5.50 -10.11
N ALA A 228 -14.12 5.54 -8.87
CA ALA A 228 -14.17 6.78 -8.11
C ALA A 228 -12.79 7.33 -7.73
N TRP A 229 -11.82 6.48 -7.40
CA TRP A 229 -10.41 6.83 -7.11
C TRP A 229 -9.52 5.60 -7.13
N LEU A 230 -8.20 5.79 -7.09
CA LEU A 230 -7.17 4.76 -7.02
C LEU A 230 -6.28 5.02 -5.80
N PRO A 231 -6.63 4.52 -4.60
CA PRO A 231 -5.81 4.76 -3.41
C PRO A 231 -4.48 4.02 -3.51
N LYS A 232 -3.45 4.53 -2.86
CA LYS A 232 -2.11 3.95 -2.95
C LYS A 232 -1.66 3.31 -1.64
N ASN A 233 -1.10 2.10 -1.76
CA ASN A 233 -0.20 1.60 -0.73
C ASN A 233 1.16 2.28 -0.89
N ALA A 234 1.78 2.58 0.24
CA ALA A 234 3.15 3.04 0.34
C ALA A 234 3.98 1.99 1.08
N VAL A 235 5.14 1.65 0.54
CA VAL A 235 6.16 0.90 1.26
C VAL A 235 7.10 1.91 1.90
N ILE A 236 7.10 1.90 3.22
CA ILE A 236 7.87 2.81 4.07
C ILE A 236 8.94 2.06 4.84
N VAL A 237 10.05 2.73 5.12
CA VAL A 237 11.15 2.20 5.92
C VAL A 237 11.50 3.17 7.03
N ASN A 238 11.90 2.66 8.19
CA ASN A 238 12.46 3.49 9.26
C ASN A 238 13.77 4.10 8.78
N LYS A 239 13.92 5.42 8.92
CA LYS A 239 15.08 6.16 8.41
C LYS A 239 16.40 5.66 9.04
N LYS A 240 16.42 5.39 10.33
CA LYS A 240 17.62 4.89 11.02
C LYS A 240 18.00 3.47 10.55
N SER A 241 17.00 2.62 10.32
CA SER A 241 17.24 1.26 9.78
C SER A 241 17.84 1.33 8.37
N PHE A 242 17.39 2.27 7.54
CA PHE A 242 17.94 2.47 6.20
C PHE A 242 19.36 3.08 6.26
N GLU A 243 19.58 4.09 7.09
CA GLU A 243 20.87 4.77 7.25
C GLU A 243 21.97 3.87 7.86
N ALA A 244 21.56 2.85 8.62
CA ALA A 244 22.49 1.83 9.19
C ALA A 244 23.06 0.88 8.12
N LEU A 245 22.48 0.81 6.92
CA LEU A 245 23.02 0.05 5.80
C LEU A 245 24.28 0.72 5.24
N ASP A 246 25.20 -0.08 4.69
CA ASP A 246 26.31 0.46 3.91
C ASP A 246 25.80 1.14 2.60
N LYS A 247 26.58 2.00 2.02
CA LYS A 247 26.17 2.75 0.81
C LYS A 247 25.79 1.87 -0.39
N PRO A 248 26.50 0.77 -0.68
CA PRO A 248 26.08 -0.17 -1.71
C PRO A 248 24.70 -0.80 -1.41
N ALA A 249 24.42 -1.21 -0.17
CA ALA A 249 23.13 -1.76 0.20
C ALA A 249 22.00 -0.71 0.13
N GLN A 250 22.26 0.53 0.58
CA GLN A 250 21.31 1.65 0.39
C GLN A 250 20.95 1.84 -1.08
N ALA A 251 21.97 1.87 -1.97
CA ALA A 251 21.75 2.02 -3.40
C ALA A 251 20.97 0.85 -4.01
N ALA A 252 21.24 -0.39 -3.56
CA ALA A 252 20.52 -1.59 -3.97
C ALA A 252 19.04 -1.53 -3.58
N VAL A 253 18.74 -1.13 -2.34
CA VAL A 253 17.35 -0.95 -1.85
C VAL A 253 16.60 0.08 -2.69
N LEU A 254 17.20 1.25 -2.94
CA LEU A 254 16.55 2.32 -3.72
C LEU A 254 16.33 1.92 -5.18
N LYS A 255 17.28 1.20 -5.79
CA LYS A 255 17.11 0.66 -7.15
C LYS A 255 15.98 -0.36 -7.20
N ALA A 256 15.98 -1.34 -6.31
CA ALA A 256 14.93 -2.36 -6.24
C ALA A 256 13.55 -1.73 -5.94
N ALA A 257 13.48 -0.69 -5.11
CA ALA A 257 12.27 0.07 -4.82
C ALA A 257 11.70 0.74 -6.07
N LYS A 258 12.55 1.39 -6.88
CA LYS A 258 12.13 1.99 -8.15
C LYS A 258 11.59 0.95 -9.13
N GLU A 259 12.23 -0.20 -9.22
CA GLU A 259 11.79 -1.31 -10.08
C GLU A 259 10.46 -1.90 -9.57
N ALA A 260 10.30 -2.03 -8.25
CA ALA A 260 9.06 -2.47 -7.61
C ALA A 260 7.91 -1.48 -7.82
N GLU A 261 8.16 -0.16 -7.81
CA GLU A 261 7.16 0.86 -8.14
C GLU A 261 6.64 0.66 -9.57
N VAL A 262 7.53 0.61 -10.55
CA VAL A 262 7.17 0.43 -11.96
C VAL A 262 6.38 -0.87 -12.17
N ARG A 263 6.86 -1.98 -11.59
CA ARG A 263 6.21 -3.29 -11.66
C ARG A 263 4.84 -3.26 -11.00
N GLY A 264 4.71 -2.68 -9.81
CA GLY A 264 3.47 -2.63 -9.05
C GLY A 264 2.38 -1.81 -9.74
N TRP A 265 2.72 -0.65 -10.32
CA TRP A 265 1.78 0.15 -11.11
C TRP A 265 1.27 -0.63 -12.32
N LYS A 266 2.17 -1.27 -13.06
CA LYS A 266 1.83 -2.09 -14.21
C LYS A 266 0.94 -3.27 -13.82
N LEU A 267 1.29 -4.00 -12.76
CA LEU A 267 0.49 -5.13 -12.25
C LEU A 267 -0.92 -4.69 -11.83
N SER A 268 -1.05 -3.55 -11.17
CA SER A 268 -2.36 -3.01 -10.78
C SER A 268 -3.25 -2.79 -11.99
N GLU A 269 -2.72 -2.16 -13.05
CA GLU A 269 -3.45 -1.87 -14.28
C GLU A 269 -3.82 -3.14 -15.06
N GLU A 270 -2.86 -4.04 -15.26
CA GLU A 270 -3.07 -5.30 -15.98
C GLU A 270 -4.09 -6.21 -15.27
N LYS A 271 -4.00 -6.30 -13.93
CA LYS A 271 -4.91 -7.15 -13.15
C LYS A 271 -6.32 -6.55 -12.97
N ASN A 272 -6.54 -5.27 -13.24
CA ASN A 272 -7.86 -4.65 -13.06
C ASN A 272 -8.97 -5.37 -13.84
N ASN A 273 -8.76 -5.62 -15.13
CA ASN A 273 -9.74 -6.33 -15.95
C ASN A 273 -9.81 -7.82 -15.58
N TRP A 274 -8.69 -8.44 -15.27
CA TRP A 274 -8.65 -9.82 -14.81
C TRP A 274 -9.53 -10.02 -13.56
N TYR A 275 -9.45 -9.14 -12.55
CA TYR A 275 -10.31 -9.22 -11.37
C TYR A 275 -11.79 -9.09 -11.72
N LYS A 276 -12.16 -8.17 -12.64
CA LYS A 276 -13.53 -8.03 -13.13
C LYS A 276 -14.03 -9.32 -13.75
N ASP A 277 -13.24 -9.96 -14.59
CA ASP A 277 -13.58 -11.21 -15.25
C ASP A 277 -13.72 -12.36 -14.25
N GLN A 278 -12.82 -12.44 -13.26
CA GLN A 278 -12.92 -13.45 -12.19
C GLN A 278 -14.19 -13.26 -11.35
N LEU A 279 -14.53 -12.02 -10.98
CA LEU A 279 -15.75 -11.73 -10.22
C LEU A 279 -17.01 -12.07 -11.01
N LYS A 280 -17.05 -11.76 -12.32
CA LYS A 280 -18.15 -12.18 -13.22
C LYS A 280 -18.27 -13.70 -13.28
N ALA A 281 -17.16 -14.42 -13.45
CA ALA A 281 -17.13 -15.88 -13.48
C ALA A 281 -17.62 -16.51 -12.16
N LYS A 282 -17.52 -15.80 -11.02
CA LYS A 282 -18.09 -16.18 -9.73
C LYS A 282 -19.54 -15.73 -9.55
N GLY A 283 -20.21 -15.26 -10.59
CA GLY A 283 -21.62 -14.88 -10.60
C GLY A 283 -21.92 -13.50 -10.03
N MET A 284 -20.94 -12.60 -10.00
CA MET A 284 -21.17 -11.20 -9.64
C MET A 284 -21.69 -10.41 -10.83
N ASN A 285 -22.74 -9.62 -10.61
CA ASN A 285 -23.22 -8.62 -11.56
C ASN A 285 -22.32 -7.38 -11.48
N ILE A 286 -21.56 -7.13 -12.55
CA ILE A 286 -20.71 -5.93 -12.66
C ILE A 286 -21.36 -4.99 -13.66
N ALA A 287 -21.77 -3.82 -13.19
CA ALA A 287 -22.47 -2.82 -13.98
C ALA A 287 -21.78 -1.45 -13.88
N ALA A 288 -21.97 -0.64 -14.91
CA ALA A 288 -21.71 0.80 -14.80
C ALA A 288 -22.70 1.42 -13.78
N PRO A 289 -22.28 2.44 -13.01
CA PRO A 289 -23.22 3.19 -12.18
C PRO A 289 -24.23 3.94 -13.05
N SER A 290 -25.45 4.17 -12.54
CA SER A 290 -26.37 5.09 -13.19
C SER A 290 -25.83 6.51 -13.20
N GLU A 291 -26.40 7.38 -14.05
CA GLU A 291 -26.06 8.80 -14.05
C GLU A 291 -26.36 9.45 -12.70
N GLN A 292 -27.50 9.10 -12.07
CA GLN A 292 -27.86 9.64 -10.77
C GLN A 292 -26.89 9.19 -9.67
N LEU A 293 -26.53 7.92 -9.61
CA LEU A 293 -25.55 7.42 -8.64
C LEU A 293 -24.18 8.11 -8.84
N THR A 294 -23.77 8.30 -10.10
CA THR A 294 -22.53 9.02 -10.42
C THR A 294 -22.60 10.49 -9.98
N ALA A 295 -23.71 11.17 -10.19
CA ALA A 295 -23.93 12.56 -9.76
C ALA A 295 -23.87 12.70 -8.23
N ASP A 296 -24.53 11.79 -7.50
CA ASP A 296 -24.54 11.77 -6.03
C ASP A 296 -23.13 11.55 -5.47
N LEU A 297 -22.38 10.62 -6.05
CA LEU A 297 -21.00 10.36 -5.67
C LEU A 297 -20.06 11.55 -5.97
N ARG A 298 -20.24 12.22 -7.11
CA ARG A 298 -19.49 13.45 -7.43
C ARG A 298 -19.81 14.58 -6.47
N LYS A 299 -21.08 14.74 -6.07
CA LYS A 299 -21.49 15.71 -5.06
C LYS A 299 -20.78 15.45 -3.73
N ALA A 300 -20.74 14.19 -3.29
CA ALA A 300 -19.99 13.80 -2.08
C ALA A 300 -18.48 14.08 -2.25
N GLY A 301 -17.90 13.76 -3.41
CA GLY A 301 -16.49 14.04 -3.72
C GLY A 301 -16.15 15.54 -3.64
N ASN A 302 -17.03 16.41 -4.15
CA ASN A 302 -16.85 17.86 -4.07
C ASN A 302 -16.84 18.37 -2.62
N VAL A 303 -17.71 17.84 -1.77
CA VAL A 303 -17.73 18.16 -0.32
C VAL A 303 -16.41 17.70 0.31
N MET A 304 -15.96 16.48 0.04
CA MET A 304 -14.72 15.94 0.58
C MET A 304 -13.49 16.71 0.10
N LEU A 305 -13.45 17.12 -1.18
CA LEU A 305 -12.36 17.96 -1.71
C LEU A 305 -12.31 19.33 -1.03
N ALA A 306 -13.46 19.99 -0.82
CA ALA A 306 -13.53 21.27 -0.14
C ALA A 306 -13.05 21.16 1.32
N GLU A 307 -13.46 20.11 2.03
CA GLU A 307 -12.99 19.84 3.40
C GLU A 307 -11.47 19.55 3.42
N TRP A 308 -10.97 18.76 2.47
CA TRP A 308 -9.56 18.46 2.34
C TRP A 308 -8.71 19.74 2.10
N LEU A 309 -9.14 20.60 1.16
CA LEU A 309 -8.47 21.87 0.86
C LEU A 309 -8.43 22.80 2.09
N ARG A 310 -9.49 22.80 2.90
CA ARG A 310 -9.53 23.57 4.15
C ARG A 310 -8.53 23.02 5.18
N LYS A 311 -8.42 21.69 5.30
CA LYS A 311 -7.52 21.03 6.26
C LYS A 311 -6.04 21.12 5.83
N SER A 312 -5.77 20.98 4.53
CA SER A 312 -4.40 20.96 3.97
C SER A 312 -3.82 22.36 3.73
N GLY A 313 -4.64 23.40 3.74
CA GLY A 313 -4.19 24.79 3.64
C GLY A 313 -3.49 25.12 2.31
N ASP A 314 -2.45 25.94 2.38
CA ASP A 314 -1.68 26.40 1.19
C ASP A 314 -0.95 25.25 0.51
N GLU A 315 -0.42 24.31 1.27
CA GLU A 315 0.29 23.14 0.70
C GLU A 315 -0.67 22.31 -0.17
N GLY A 316 -1.88 22.04 0.31
CA GLY A 316 -2.89 21.31 -0.46
C GLY A 316 -3.33 22.08 -1.71
N ARG A 317 -3.53 23.39 -1.60
CA ARG A 317 -3.86 24.25 -2.75
C ARG A 317 -2.76 24.21 -3.81
N ALA A 318 -1.50 24.29 -3.42
CA ALA A 318 -0.34 24.21 -4.32
C ALA A 318 -0.27 22.85 -5.04
N ILE A 319 -0.52 21.74 -4.33
CA ILE A 319 -0.55 20.38 -4.91
C ILE A 319 -1.67 20.26 -5.96
N ILE A 320 -2.90 20.72 -5.64
CA ILE A 320 -4.01 20.67 -6.60
C ILE A 320 -3.74 21.55 -7.81
N ALA A 321 -3.14 22.73 -7.64
CA ALA A 321 -2.74 23.59 -8.76
C ALA A 321 -1.69 22.90 -9.64
N ALA A 322 -0.65 22.30 -9.04
CA ALA A 322 0.37 21.55 -9.78
C ALA A 322 -0.20 20.34 -10.52
N TYR A 323 -1.17 19.63 -9.92
CA TYR A 323 -1.87 18.51 -10.55
C TYR A 323 -2.69 18.95 -11.78
N ARG A 324 -3.41 20.07 -11.68
CA ARG A 324 -4.28 20.57 -12.76
C ARG A 324 -3.52 21.20 -13.91
N ASN A 325 -2.28 21.66 -13.67
CA ASN A 325 -1.43 22.31 -14.69
C ASN A 325 -0.56 21.29 -15.47
N LYS A 326 -0.57 20.03 -15.13
CA LYS A 326 0.07 18.92 -15.84
C LYS A 326 -0.91 18.27 -16.83
#